data_bb2827fb23a358b30c7604b3122183f4
#
_entry.id   bb2827fb23a358b30c7604b3122183f4
#
_cell.length_a   1.000
_cell.length_b   1.000
_cell.length_c   1.000
_cell.angle_alpha   90.00
_cell.angle_beta   90.00
_cell.angle_gamma   90.00
#
_symmetry.space_group_name_H-M   'P 1'
#
loop_
_entity.id
_entity.type
_entity.pdbx_description
1 polymer ?
#
loop_
_entity_poly.entity_id
_entity_poly.type
_entity_poly.pdbx_seq_one_letter_code
_entity_poly.pdbx_strand_id
1 'polypeptide(L)'
;YVIDLSNPEVECEVAKVGLLKIEPIKTPTTVFVMPQVGIREGHVGSFDFKTEEHDREEFYEEHHLQTIQFEAARQILMRLTDQQNGKLRSWSRQRLFPQILAIVERFCETRIDWSGQPRQELAHEIYMKPLVERLTDAIKPKDASGNEQLLPVINRFTPWGSSADVNFSTVRQCYPTLKSQVDQVVLDTETWEQSVAHQIESSDAVAFYVRNDHLNFSVPYEFLGVSHAFLPDF
;
A
#
# COMPACT_ATOMS: atom_id res chain seq x y z
N TYR A 1 6.06 -8.45 -17.09
CA TYR A 1 6.63 -7.82 -15.89
C TYR A 1 5.50 -7.33 -15.02
N VAL A 2 5.48 -7.75 -13.78
CA VAL A 2 4.63 -7.15 -12.76
C VAL A 2 5.52 -6.16 -12.03
N ILE A 3 5.27 -4.88 -12.15
CA ILE A 3 5.89 -3.88 -11.30
C ILE A 3 5.08 -3.89 -10.01
N ASP A 4 5.66 -4.46 -8.98
CA ASP A 4 5.12 -4.38 -7.64
C ASP A 4 5.56 -3.04 -7.06
N LEU A 5 4.65 -2.09 -6.99
CA LEU A 5 4.80 -0.85 -6.23
C LEU A 5 4.72 -1.21 -4.75
N SER A 6 5.66 -2.03 -4.31
CA SER A 6 5.69 -2.43 -2.93
C SER A 6 6.38 -1.38 -2.11
N ASN A 7 5.74 -1.06 -1.05
CA ASN A 7 6.21 -0.17 -0.02
C ASN A 7 7.63 -0.45 0.41
N PRO A 8 8.37 0.60 0.73
CA PRO A 8 9.52 0.46 1.57
C PRO A 8 9.09 -0.21 2.89
N GLU A 9 9.98 -1.00 3.44
CA GLU A 9 9.79 -1.44 4.80
C GLU A 9 9.65 -0.21 5.70
N VAL A 10 8.76 -0.31 6.68
CA VAL A 10 8.64 0.71 7.72
C VAL A 10 9.43 0.31 8.94
N GLU A 11 9.98 1.28 9.62
CA GLU A 11 10.66 1.08 10.89
C GLU A 11 10.09 1.98 11.97
N CYS A 12 10.14 1.48 13.19
CA CYS A 12 9.82 2.22 14.38
C CYS A 12 10.76 1.79 15.49
N GLU A 13 11.51 2.76 16.05
CA GLU A 13 12.31 2.52 17.23
C GLU A 13 11.40 2.48 18.48
N VAL A 14 10.71 1.36 18.68
CA VAL A 14 9.73 1.18 19.76
C VAL A 14 10.32 1.52 21.13
N ALA A 15 11.61 1.27 21.34
CA ALA A 15 12.30 1.60 22.59
C ALA A 15 12.31 3.12 22.92
N LYS A 16 12.19 3.97 21.91
CA LYS A 16 12.14 5.44 22.08
C LYS A 16 10.71 5.99 22.19
N VAL A 17 9.69 5.16 21.91
CA VAL A 17 8.30 5.58 22.07
C VAL A 17 7.94 5.67 23.54
N GLY A 18 7.21 6.71 23.94
CA GLY A 18 6.82 6.94 25.32
C GLY A 18 6.02 5.77 25.91
N LEU A 19 6.31 5.44 27.17
CA LEU A 19 5.59 4.41 27.92
C LEU A 19 4.09 4.75 28.01
N LEU A 20 3.25 3.73 27.87
CA LEU A 20 1.82 3.81 28.13
C LEU A 20 1.54 3.07 29.45
N LYS A 21 0.90 3.74 30.39
CA LYS A 21 0.49 3.14 31.65
C LYS A 21 -1.00 2.90 31.64
N ILE A 22 -1.41 1.67 31.94
CA ILE A 22 -2.81 1.27 32.09
C ILE A 22 -3.16 1.39 33.58
N GLU A 23 -4.06 2.30 33.90
CA GLU A 23 -4.51 2.50 35.27
C GLU A 23 -5.94 1.95 35.44
N PRO A 24 -6.32 1.51 36.68
CA PRO A 24 -7.65 0.98 36.90
C PRO A 24 -8.72 2.05 36.67
N ILE A 25 -9.65 1.76 35.80
CA ILE A 25 -10.82 2.62 35.55
C ILE A 25 -11.89 2.24 36.57
N LYS A 26 -12.39 3.23 37.29
CA LYS A 26 -13.34 3.02 38.39
C LYS A 26 -14.81 2.93 37.97
N THR A 27 -15.12 3.07 36.71
CA THR A 27 -16.49 3.01 36.19
C THR A 27 -16.89 1.57 35.87
N PRO A 28 -18.10 1.13 36.24
CA PRO A 28 -18.57 -0.24 35.98
C PRO A 28 -18.82 -0.51 34.49
N THR A 29 -19.27 0.48 33.76
CA THR A 29 -19.51 0.41 32.31
C THR A 29 -18.38 1.12 31.58
N THR A 30 -17.80 0.45 30.58
CA THR A 30 -16.71 0.98 29.78
C THR A 30 -17.13 0.97 28.31
N VAL A 31 -16.87 2.07 27.63
CA VAL A 31 -17.12 2.21 26.20
C VAL A 31 -15.88 1.75 25.44
N PHE A 32 -16.00 0.67 24.69
CA PHE A 32 -14.92 0.12 23.85
C PHE A 32 -15.20 0.43 22.39
N VAL A 33 -14.14 0.81 21.67
CA VAL A 33 -14.20 0.99 20.21
C VAL A 33 -13.80 -0.32 19.55
N MET A 34 -14.77 -1.07 19.09
CA MET A 34 -14.53 -2.33 18.38
C MET A 34 -15.00 -2.24 16.92
N PRO A 35 -14.27 -2.81 15.98
CA PRO A 35 -14.71 -2.84 14.60
C PRO A 35 -15.87 -3.84 14.45
N GLN A 36 -17.01 -3.38 13.98
CA GLN A 36 -18.01 -4.29 13.48
C GLN A 36 -17.68 -4.70 12.05
N VAL A 37 -17.42 -5.98 11.85
CA VAL A 37 -17.30 -6.55 10.50
C VAL A 37 -18.71 -6.79 9.96
N GLY A 38 -19.28 -5.76 9.34
CA GLY A 38 -20.53 -5.90 8.60
C GLY A 38 -20.26 -6.48 7.22
N ILE A 39 -20.64 -7.73 6.98
CA ILE A 39 -20.74 -8.28 5.64
C ILE A 39 -22.07 -7.77 5.07
N ARG A 40 -22.06 -6.69 4.29
CA ARG A 40 -23.16 -6.34 3.39
C ARG A 40 -22.89 -7.00 2.05
N GLU A 41 -23.90 -7.66 1.51
CA GLU A 41 -23.87 -8.29 0.19
C GLU A 41 -23.23 -7.37 -0.84
N GLY A 42 -22.08 -7.79 -1.39
CA GLY A 42 -21.42 -7.20 -2.56
C GLY A 42 -20.36 -6.14 -2.32
N HIS A 43 -20.11 -5.65 -1.11
CA HIS A 43 -19.03 -4.70 -0.84
C HIS A 43 -18.22 -5.06 0.40
N VAL A 44 -17.00 -5.51 0.18
CA VAL A 44 -15.97 -5.61 1.23
C VAL A 44 -15.47 -4.19 1.47
N GLY A 45 -15.83 -3.56 2.62
CA GLY A 45 -15.09 -2.39 3.01
C GLY A 45 -15.79 -1.17 3.60
N SER A 46 -17.02 -1.21 4.12
CA SER A 46 -17.46 -0.14 5.03
C SER A 46 -17.33 -0.61 6.47
N PHE A 47 -16.30 -0.16 7.15
CA PHE A 47 -16.17 -0.33 8.59
C PHE A 47 -16.91 0.81 9.27
N ASP A 48 -18.10 0.52 9.81
CA ASP A 48 -18.79 1.41 10.73
C ASP A 48 -18.17 1.25 12.12
N PHE A 49 -17.63 2.34 12.65
CA PHE A 49 -17.23 2.39 14.05
C PHE A 49 -18.50 2.60 14.88
N LYS A 50 -18.88 1.58 15.60
CA LYS A 50 -19.86 1.74 16.66
C LYS A 50 -19.14 1.66 18.00
N THR A 51 -19.36 2.66 18.81
CA THR A 51 -19.04 2.62 20.23
C THR A 51 -20.15 1.86 20.91
N GLU A 52 -19.85 0.69 21.46
CA GLU A 52 -20.83 -0.12 22.18
C GLU A 52 -20.46 -0.11 23.67
N GLU A 53 -21.50 0.01 24.51
CA GLU A 53 -21.33 -0.14 25.96
C GLU A 53 -21.39 -1.63 26.27
N HIS A 54 -20.31 -2.17 26.79
CA HIS A 54 -20.20 -3.56 27.21
C HIS A 54 -19.97 -3.65 28.70
N ASP A 55 -20.51 -4.70 29.32
CA ASP A 55 -20.06 -5.11 30.63
C ASP A 55 -18.58 -5.50 30.54
N ARG A 56 -17.79 -5.09 31.50
CA ARG A 56 -16.34 -5.23 31.46
C ARG A 56 -15.92 -6.70 31.52
N GLU A 57 -16.58 -7.49 32.36
CA GLU A 57 -16.24 -8.90 32.54
C GLU A 57 -16.61 -9.70 31.29
N GLU A 58 -17.78 -9.45 30.71
CA GLU A 58 -18.22 -10.07 29.46
C GLU A 58 -17.28 -9.70 28.30
N PHE A 59 -16.88 -8.44 28.20
CA PHE A 59 -15.93 -8.00 27.18
C PHE A 59 -14.58 -8.72 27.27
N TYR A 60 -14.07 -8.96 28.49
CA TYR A 60 -12.77 -9.65 28.67
C TYR A 60 -12.84 -11.12 28.31
N GLU A 61 -13.98 -11.77 28.48
CA GLU A 61 -14.17 -13.17 28.09
C GLU A 61 -14.27 -13.33 26.57
N GLU A 62 -14.90 -12.38 25.90
CA GLU A 62 -15.14 -12.45 24.46
C GLU A 62 -13.95 -11.97 23.61
N HIS A 63 -13.08 -11.10 24.15
CA HIS A 63 -12.06 -10.43 23.36
C HIS A 63 -10.64 -10.77 23.81
N HIS A 64 -9.85 -11.25 22.87
CA HIS A 64 -8.44 -11.52 23.09
C HIS A 64 -7.58 -10.28 22.77
N LEU A 65 -6.43 -10.15 23.45
CA LEU A 65 -5.46 -9.07 23.19
C LEU A 65 -5.10 -8.95 21.69
N GLN A 66 -4.99 -10.08 21.00
CA GLN A 66 -4.69 -10.09 19.57
C GLN A 66 -5.70 -9.32 18.74
N THR A 67 -6.99 -9.45 19.03
CA THR A 67 -8.05 -8.69 18.33
C THR A 67 -7.87 -7.18 18.53
N ILE A 68 -7.49 -6.78 19.75
CA ILE A 68 -7.24 -5.37 20.09
C ILE A 68 -6.00 -4.84 19.37
N GLN A 69 -4.95 -5.65 19.30
CA GLN A 69 -3.72 -5.32 18.54
C GLN A 69 -3.99 -5.18 17.03
N PHE A 70 -4.82 -6.04 16.47
CA PHE A 70 -5.27 -5.92 15.08
C PHE A 70 -6.01 -4.61 14.84
N GLU A 71 -6.91 -4.22 15.75
CA GLU A 71 -7.63 -2.96 15.64
C GLU A 71 -6.69 -1.75 15.74
N ALA A 72 -5.75 -1.77 16.66
CA ALA A 72 -4.72 -0.73 16.77
C ALA A 72 -3.90 -0.61 15.48
N ALA A 73 -3.44 -1.73 14.93
CA ALA A 73 -2.70 -1.76 13.67
C ALA A 73 -3.52 -1.24 12.50
N ARG A 74 -4.83 -1.56 12.45
CA ARG A 74 -5.75 -1.05 11.45
C ARG A 74 -5.92 0.46 11.53
N GLN A 75 -6.10 1.01 12.74
CA GLN A 75 -6.23 2.46 12.93
C GLN A 75 -4.97 3.20 12.54
N ILE A 76 -3.79 2.67 12.91
CA ILE A 76 -2.49 3.23 12.48
C ILE A 76 -2.38 3.20 10.96
N LEU A 77 -2.68 2.07 10.34
CA LEU A 77 -2.63 1.92 8.89
C LEU A 77 -3.52 2.94 8.18
N MET A 78 -4.75 3.14 8.67
CA MET A 78 -5.65 4.12 8.10
C MET A 78 -5.10 5.54 8.21
N ARG A 79 -4.54 5.93 9.36
CA ARG A 79 -3.93 7.25 9.54
C ARG A 79 -2.70 7.47 8.67
N LEU A 80 -1.88 6.44 8.48
CA LEU A 80 -0.69 6.51 7.60
C LEU A 80 -1.08 6.59 6.12
N THR A 81 -2.19 5.99 5.73
CA THR A 81 -2.65 5.94 4.33
C THR A 81 -3.78 6.94 4.04
N ASP A 82 -4.17 7.80 4.99
CA ASP A 82 -5.20 8.81 4.80
C ASP A 82 -4.75 9.87 3.81
N GLN A 83 -5.55 10.07 2.76
CA GLN A 83 -5.27 11.01 1.68
C GLN A 83 -5.28 12.47 2.13
N GLN A 84 -5.96 12.81 3.21
CA GLN A 84 -6.08 14.19 3.69
C GLN A 84 -4.81 14.68 4.39
N ASN A 85 -4.06 13.79 5.03
CA ASN A 85 -2.86 14.14 5.80
C ASN A 85 -1.55 14.07 5.01
N GLY A 86 -1.57 13.71 3.75
CA GLY A 86 -0.43 13.85 2.83
C GLY A 86 0.73 12.88 3.04
N LYS A 87 0.69 12.00 4.02
CA LYS A 87 1.87 11.25 4.45
C LYS A 87 2.08 9.96 3.71
N LEU A 88 1.48 9.25 3.04
CA LEU A 88 1.81 7.93 2.47
C LEU A 88 0.70 7.39 1.55
N ARG A 89 0.35 8.20 0.57
CA ARG A 89 -0.83 8.00 -0.29
C ARG A 89 -0.81 6.74 -1.15
N SER A 90 0.39 6.21 -1.41
CA SER A 90 0.61 5.18 -2.43
C SER A 90 1.00 3.82 -1.85
N TRP A 91 0.97 3.65 -0.53
CA TRP A 91 1.44 2.42 0.09
C TRP A 91 0.38 1.31 0.09
N SER A 92 0.78 0.11 -0.29
CA SER A 92 -0.08 -1.06 -0.24
C SER A 92 -0.45 -1.40 1.20
N ARG A 93 -1.74 -1.27 1.53
CA ARG A 93 -2.26 -1.58 2.86
C ARG A 93 -2.00 -3.03 3.27
N GLN A 94 -2.05 -3.95 2.32
CA GLN A 94 -1.83 -5.37 2.56
C GLN A 94 -0.41 -5.67 3.01
N ARG A 95 0.59 -4.94 2.51
CA ARG A 95 1.99 -5.14 2.90
C ARG A 95 2.38 -4.39 4.16
N LEU A 96 1.79 -3.23 4.39
CA LEU A 96 2.03 -2.45 5.60
C LEU A 96 1.45 -3.09 6.84
N PHE A 97 0.27 -3.68 6.73
CA PHE A 97 -0.47 -4.18 7.87
C PHE A 97 0.35 -5.14 8.75
N PRO A 98 0.98 -6.20 8.21
CA PRO A 98 1.77 -7.12 9.04
C PRO A 98 2.99 -6.44 9.69
N GLN A 99 3.60 -5.45 9.04
CA GLN A 99 4.72 -4.71 9.60
C GLN A 99 4.27 -3.83 10.77
N ILE A 100 3.14 -3.13 10.61
CA ILE A 100 2.54 -2.31 11.67
C ILE A 100 2.09 -3.18 12.83
N LEU A 101 1.46 -4.33 12.55
CA LEU A 101 1.04 -5.27 13.58
C LEU A 101 2.23 -5.72 14.44
N ALA A 102 3.33 -6.12 13.82
CA ALA A 102 4.55 -6.50 14.55
C ALA A 102 5.11 -5.35 15.43
N ILE A 103 4.97 -4.10 14.98
CA ILE A 103 5.35 -2.93 15.79
C ILE A 103 4.41 -2.77 16.99
N VAL A 104 3.09 -2.92 16.80
CA VAL A 104 2.10 -2.85 17.87
C VAL A 104 2.31 -3.95 18.90
N GLU A 105 2.53 -5.20 18.46
CA GLU A 105 2.82 -6.34 19.34
C GLU A 105 4.05 -6.05 20.20
N ARG A 106 5.16 -5.63 19.59
CA ARG A 106 6.38 -5.26 20.31
C ARG A 106 6.16 -4.11 21.30
N PHE A 107 5.35 -3.12 20.93
CA PHE A 107 5.00 -2.03 21.84
C PHE A 107 4.20 -2.54 23.05
N CYS A 108 3.23 -3.41 22.83
CA CYS A 108 2.43 -4.01 23.90
C CYS A 108 3.28 -4.84 24.86
N GLU A 109 4.32 -5.51 24.35
CA GLU A 109 5.22 -6.34 25.16
C GLU A 109 6.22 -5.51 25.97
N THR A 110 6.72 -4.41 25.39
CA THR A 110 7.91 -3.72 25.95
C THR A 110 7.63 -2.33 26.48
N ARG A 111 6.53 -1.69 26.09
CA ARG A 111 6.27 -0.27 26.36
C ARG A 111 4.92 0.00 27.01
N ILE A 112 4.21 -1.02 27.46
CA ILE A 112 2.99 -0.88 28.25
C ILE A 112 3.25 -1.37 29.68
N ASP A 113 3.03 -0.47 30.64
CA ASP A 113 2.91 -0.84 32.05
C ASP A 113 1.44 -1.17 32.35
N TRP A 114 1.18 -2.44 32.47
CA TRP A 114 -0.18 -2.94 32.68
C TRP A 114 -0.69 -2.72 34.11
N SER A 115 0.19 -2.41 35.06
CA SER A 115 -0.18 -2.17 36.47
C SER A 115 -1.11 -3.27 37.07
N GLY A 116 -0.95 -4.51 36.60
CA GLY A 116 -1.79 -5.65 37.01
C GLY A 116 -3.19 -5.68 36.41
N GLN A 117 -3.51 -4.78 35.48
CA GLN A 117 -4.80 -4.73 34.81
C GLN A 117 -4.90 -5.77 33.70
N PRO A 118 -6.11 -6.26 33.37
CA PRO A 118 -6.35 -7.10 32.20
C PRO A 118 -5.86 -6.41 30.92
N ARG A 119 -5.28 -7.20 30.01
CA ARG A 119 -4.73 -6.67 28.75
C ARG A 119 -5.78 -6.11 27.81
N GLN A 120 -7.01 -6.53 27.96
CA GLN A 120 -8.18 -6.06 27.24
C GLN A 120 -8.52 -4.59 27.53
N GLU A 121 -8.06 -4.02 28.66
CA GLU A 121 -8.19 -2.61 28.96
C GLU A 121 -7.63 -1.69 27.86
N LEU A 122 -6.67 -2.18 27.07
CA LEU A 122 -6.11 -1.44 25.95
C LEU A 122 -7.16 -1.07 24.89
N ALA A 123 -8.28 -1.79 24.81
CA ALA A 123 -9.39 -1.47 23.90
C ALA A 123 -10.10 -0.17 24.26
N HIS A 124 -9.97 0.28 25.51
CA HIS A 124 -10.59 1.53 25.93
C HIS A 124 -10.01 2.72 25.18
N GLU A 125 -10.86 3.64 24.71
CA GLU A 125 -10.47 4.77 23.87
C GLU A 125 -9.34 5.63 24.51
N ILE A 126 -9.37 5.80 25.84
CA ILE A 126 -8.36 6.56 26.56
C ILE A 126 -6.95 5.98 26.43
N TYR A 127 -6.79 4.69 26.14
CA TYR A 127 -5.53 4.01 25.93
C TYR A 127 -5.26 3.75 24.45
N MET A 128 -6.29 3.37 23.69
CA MET A 128 -6.16 3.09 22.26
C MET A 128 -5.71 4.34 21.49
N LYS A 129 -6.33 5.47 21.74
CA LYS A 129 -6.02 6.72 21.03
C LYS A 129 -4.56 7.17 21.23
N PRO A 130 -4.02 7.27 22.45
CA PRO A 130 -2.60 7.61 22.65
C PRO A 130 -1.63 6.59 22.06
N LEU A 131 -1.96 5.29 22.09
CA LEU A 131 -1.16 4.25 21.47
C LEU A 131 -1.07 4.47 19.96
N VAL A 132 -2.22 4.63 19.30
CA VAL A 132 -2.31 4.84 17.86
C VAL A 132 -1.58 6.13 17.45
N GLU A 133 -1.75 7.22 18.18
CA GLU A 133 -1.09 8.50 17.90
C GLU A 133 0.44 8.38 18.01
N ARG A 134 0.94 7.86 19.14
CA ARG A 134 2.39 7.71 19.38
C ARG A 134 3.07 6.83 18.33
N LEU A 135 2.46 5.70 17.99
CA LEU A 135 3.02 4.80 16.98
C LEU A 135 2.92 5.38 15.57
N THR A 136 1.82 6.04 15.22
CA THR A 136 1.69 6.71 13.92
C THR A 136 2.79 7.77 13.72
N ASP A 137 3.11 8.54 14.75
CA ASP A 137 4.16 9.57 14.69
C ASP A 137 5.57 8.98 14.65
N ALA A 138 5.76 7.82 15.27
CA ALA A 138 7.07 7.16 15.37
C ALA A 138 7.40 6.28 14.16
N ILE A 139 6.39 5.82 13.42
CA ILE A 139 6.58 4.98 12.22
C ILE A 139 7.09 5.84 11.07
N LYS A 140 8.20 5.41 10.48
CA LYS A 140 8.84 6.08 9.35
C LYS A 140 9.21 5.07 8.27
N PRO A 141 9.29 5.49 6.99
CA PRO A 141 9.89 4.66 5.96
C PRO A 141 11.34 4.34 6.33
N LYS A 142 11.77 3.11 6.10
CA LYS A 142 13.16 2.69 6.31
C LYS A 142 14.10 3.35 5.31
N ASP A 143 13.59 3.64 4.12
CA ASP A 143 14.32 4.39 3.11
C ASP A 143 14.08 5.89 3.29
N ALA A 144 15.17 6.64 3.51
CA ALA A 144 15.14 8.10 3.69
C ALA A 144 14.64 8.85 2.44
N SER A 145 14.64 8.22 1.28
CA SER A 145 14.16 8.84 0.03
C SER A 145 12.64 8.96 -0.04
N GLY A 146 11.91 8.19 0.76
CA GLY A 146 10.44 8.15 0.72
C GLY A 146 9.85 7.67 -0.61
N ASN A 147 10.72 7.24 -1.54
CA ASN A 147 10.30 6.71 -2.82
C ASN A 147 9.98 5.21 -2.68
N GLU A 148 8.89 4.82 -3.26
CA GLU A 148 8.55 3.42 -3.39
C GLU A 148 9.58 2.71 -4.27
N GLN A 149 10.13 1.62 -3.77
CA GLN A 149 10.96 0.76 -4.60
C GLN A 149 10.08 0.00 -5.58
N LEU A 150 10.23 0.33 -6.86
CA LEU A 150 9.65 -0.43 -7.95
C LEU A 150 10.46 -1.72 -8.13
N LEU A 151 9.93 -2.84 -7.65
CA LEU A 151 10.53 -4.14 -7.88
C LEU A 151 9.85 -4.78 -9.10
N PRO A 152 10.54 -4.91 -10.24
CA PRO A 152 10.00 -5.60 -11.39
C PRO A 152 9.88 -7.09 -11.07
N VAL A 153 8.66 -7.62 -11.13
CA VAL A 153 8.41 -9.05 -10.96
C VAL A 153 8.07 -9.65 -12.32
N ILE A 154 8.87 -10.64 -12.74
CA ILE A 154 8.60 -11.35 -14.00
C ILE A 154 7.35 -12.21 -13.82
N ASN A 155 6.37 -12.00 -14.68
CA ASN A 155 5.20 -12.87 -14.74
C ASN A 155 5.63 -14.28 -15.19
N ARG A 156 5.46 -15.27 -14.30
CA ARG A 156 5.88 -16.66 -14.59
C ARG A 156 5.09 -17.32 -15.71
N PHE A 157 3.88 -16.82 -16.00
CA PHE A 157 3.01 -17.38 -17.03
C PHE A 157 3.27 -16.77 -18.41
N THR A 158 3.73 -15.51 -18.46
CA THR A 158 4.07 -14.80 -19.70
C THR A 158 5.39 -14.06 -19.52
N PRO A 159 6.52 -14.80 -19.40
CA PRO A 159 7.81 -14.19 -19.04
C PRO A 159 8.49 -13.50 -20.21
N TRP A 160 7.98 -13.66 -21.43
CA TRP A 160 8.56 -13.11 -22.64
C TRP A 160 7.47 -12.71 -23.65
N GLY A 161 7.82 -11.84 -24.57
CA GLY A 161 7.03 -11.45 -25.73
C GLY A 161 7.97 -11.21 -26.91
N SER A 162 7.44 -11.13 -28.09
CA SER A 162 8.21 -10.94 -29.32
C SER A 162 7.62 -9.83 -30.18
N SER A 163 8.48 -8.94 -30.69
CA SER A 163 8.10 -7.96 -31.73
C SER A 163 7.83 -8.62 -33.08
N ALA A 164 8.24 -9.88 -33.28
CA ALA A 164 7.94 -10.63 -34.50
C ALA A 164 6.44 -10.89 -34.71
N ASP A 165 5.65 -10.79 -33.65
CA ASP A 165 4.19 -10.96 -33.72
C ASP A 165 3.46 -9.67 -34.17
N VAL A 166 4.19 -8.56 -34.28
CA VAL A 166 3.65 -7.26 -34.72
C VAL A 166 3.63 -7.24 -36.26
N ASN A 167 2.46 -7.49 -36.81
CA ASN A 167 2.22 -7.42 -38.25
C ASN A 167 0.80 -6.92 -38.52
N PHE A 168 0.68 -5.71 -39.03
CA PHE A 168 -0.63 -5.12 -39.33
C PHE A 168 -0.58 -4.12 -40.50
N SER A 169 -1.70 -3.83 -41.10
CA SER A 169 -1.83 -2.81 -42.14
C SER A 169 -2.47 -1.56 -41.57
N THR A 170 -1.98 -0.40 -41.98
CA THR A 170 -2.47 0.89 -41.52
C THR A 170 -2.59 1.89 -42.68
N VAL A 171 -3.51 2.81 -42.55
CA VAL A 171 -3.63 4.01 -43.43
C VAL A 171 -3.02 5.23 -42.80
N ARG A 172 -2.48 5.11 -41.57
CA ARG A 172 -1.84 6.22 -40.86
C ARG A 172 -0.43 6.46 -41.44
N GLN A 173 0.09 7.62 -41.14
CA GLN A 173 1.45 7.98 -41.51
C GLN A 173 2.47 7.12 -40.77
N CYS A 174 3.45 6.57 -41.49
CA CYS A 174 4.51 5.76 -40.93
C CYS A 174 5.86 6.46 -41.05
N TYR A 175 6.68 6.28 -40.05
CA TYR A 175 8.07 6.77 -40.01
C TYR A 175 9.03 5.58 -40.17
N PRO A 176 9.90 5.58 -41.19
CA PRO A 176 10.90 4.53 -41.36
C PRO A 176 11.96 4.63 -40.26
N THR A 177 12.38 3.51 -39.71
CA THR A 177 13.29 3.44 -38.58
C THR A 177 14.48 2.54 -38.85
N LEU A 178 15.60 2.79 -38.17
CA LEU A 178 16.81 1.95 -38.20
C LEU A 178 17.05 1.24 -36.87
N LYS A 179 16.61 1.86 -35.77
CA LYS A 179 16.81 1.33 -34.41
C LYS A 179 15.58 0.63 -33.85
N SER A 180 14.41 0.77 -34.47
CA SER A 180 13.21 0.07 -34.04
C SER A 180 13.31 -1.42 -34.35
N GLN A 181 12.69 -2.24 -33.49
CA GLN A 181 12.53 -3.69 -33.70
C GLN A 181 11.45 -4.02 -34.73
N VAL A 182 10.74 -3.01 -35.22
CA VAL A 182 9.81 -3.09 -36.37
C VAL A 182 10.29 -2.13 -37.45
N ASP A 183 10.00 -2.42 -38.71
CA ASP A 183 10.48 -1.69 -39.86
C ASP A 183 9.95 -0.26 -40.01
N GLN A 184 8.76 -0.03 -39.47
CA GLN A 184 8.12 1.30 -39.47
C GLN A 184 7.38 1.57 -38.16
N VAL A 185 7.42 2.80 -37.69
CA VAL A 185 6.64 3.30 -36.56
C VAL A 185 5.44 4.08 -37.07
N VAL A 186 4.24 3.68 -36.65
CA VAL A 186 3.00 4.38 -36.97
C VAL A 186 2.87 5.62 -36.07
N LEU A 187 2.49 6.75 -36.64
CA LEU A 187 2.32 8.02 -35.94
C LEU A 187 0.82 8.30 -35.77
N ASP A 188 0.37 8.53 -34.53
CA ASP A 188 -1.01 8.87 -34.24
C ASP A 188 -1.26 10.39 -34.29
N THR A 189 -0.24 11.19 -33.99
CA THR A 189 -0.29 12.64 -34.04
C THR A 189 0.87 13.22 -34.86
N GLU A 190 0.62 14.30 -35.58
CA GLU A 190 1.60 14.87 -36.50
C GLU A 190 2.78 15.55 -35.81
N THR A 191 2.77 15.80 -34.51
CA THR A 191 3.78 16.66 -33.87
C THR A 191 4.55 15.99 -32.72
N TRP A 192 3.89 15.39 -31.77
CA TRP A 192 4.55 14.94 -30.51
C TRP A 192 5.25 13.59 -30.68
N GLU A 193 4.54 12.62 -31.19
CA GLU A 193 5.07 11.27 -31.38
C GLU A 193 6.19 11.24 -32.43
N GLN A 194 6.04 12.05 -33.47
CA GLN A 194 7.10 12.23 -34.47
C GLN A 194 8.37 12.80 -33.86
N SER A 195 8.25 13.78 -32.94
CA SER A 195 9.38 14.37 -32.24
C SER A 195 10.07 13.35 -31.31
N VAL A 196 9.29 12.54 -30.58
CA VAL A 196 9.82 11.51 -29.68
C VAL A 196 10.50 10.40 -30.50
N ALA A 197 9.86 9.86 -31.53
CA ALA A 197 10.44 8.84 -32.38
C ALA A 197 11.74 9.34 -33.02
N HIS A 198 11.79 10.59 -33.50
CA HIS A 198 12.99 11.19 -34.05
C HIS A 198 14.12 11.37 -33.02
N GLN A 199 13.80 11.77 -31.80
CA GLN A 199 14.77 11.91 -30.72
C GLN A 199 15.34 10.55 -30.31
N ILE A 200 14.50 9.54 -30.18
CA ILE A 200 14.93 8.16 -29.86
C ILE A 200 15.84 7.61 -30.97
N GLU A 201 15.43 7.80 -32.22
CA GLU A 201 16.20 7.34 -33.40
C GLU A 201 17.57 8.03 -33.51
N SER A 202 17.63 9.33 -33.17
CA SER A 202 18.85 10.16 -33.26
C SER A 202 19.77 10.04 -32.05
N SER A 203 19.31 9.49 -30.94
CA SER A 203 20.08 9.42 -29.69
C SER A 203 21.08 8.28 -29.69
N ASP A 204 22.34 8.59 -29.47
CA ASP A 204 23.42 7.58 -29.33
C ASP A 204 23.26 6.73 -28.05
N ALA A 205 22.49 7.19 -27.09
CA ALA A 205 22.20 6.44 -25.87
C ALA A 205 21.20 5.31 -26.09
N VAL A 206 20.45 5.32 -27.20
CA VAL A 206 19.45 4.30 -27.54
C VAL A 206 20.01 3.33 -28.54
N ALA A 207 20.18 2.08 -28.12
CA ALA A 207 20.66 1.01 -29.01
C ALA A 207 19.53 0.49 -29.91
N PHE A 208 18.31 0.29 -29.30
CA PHE A 208 17.11 -0.15 -30.02
C PHE A 208 15.88 0.22 -29.21
N TYR A 209 14.72 0.24 -29.87
CA TYR A 209 13.43 0.49 -29.25
C TYR A 209 12.31 -0.21 -30.02
N VAL A 210 11.10 -0.19 -29.47
CA VAL A 210 9.89 -0.61 -30.16
C VAL A 210 8.73 0.23 -29.68
N ARG A 211 7.85 0.63 -30.60
CA ARG A 211 6.59 1.24 -30.22
C ARG A 211 5.59 0.15 -29.79
N ASN A 212 4.84 0.41 -28.74
CA ASN A 212 3.84 -0.51 -28.22
C ASN A 212 2.52 -0.45 -29.00
N ASP A 213 2.63 -0.41 -30.32
CA ASP A 213 1.46 -0.49 -31.21
C ASP A 213 1.28 -1.95 -31.64
N HIS A 214 0.13 -2.53 -31.34
CA HIS A 214 -0.18 -3.97 -31.55
C HIS A 214 0.77 -4.96 -30.85
N LEU A 215 1.75 -4.47 -30.10
CA LEU A 215 2.66 -5.31 -29.30
C LEU A 215 1.97 -5.85 -28.04
N ASN A 216 0.91 -5.18 -27.57
CA ASN A 216 0.16 -5.53 -26.37
C ASN A 216 1.05 -5.64 -25.11
N PHE A 217 2.14 -4.92 -25.07
CA PHE A 217 3.00 -4.88 -23.90
C PHE A 217 2.34 -4.03 -22.82
N SER A 218 2.11 -4.64 -21.65
CA SER A 218 1.56 -3.95 -20.50
C SER A 218 2.38 -4.28 -19.26
N VAL A 219 2.51 -3.28 -18.39
CA VAL A 219 3.17 -3.42 -17.11
C VAL A 219 2.10 -3.44 -16.01
N PRO A 220 1.73 -4.60 -15.50
CA PRO A 220 0.78 -4.67 -14.40
C PRO A 220 1.43 -4.16 -13.11
N TYR A 221 0.69 -3.37 -12.37
CA TYR A 221 1.11 -2.85 -11.08
C TYR A 221 -0.07 -2.78 -10.12
N GLU A 222 0.21 -2.77 -8.83
CA GLU A 222 -0.79 -2.53 -7.79
C GLU A 222 -0.63 -1.11 -7.25
N PHE A 223 -1.76 -0.42 -7.12
CA PHE A 223 -1.83 0.90 -6.52
C PHE A 223 -3.01 0.94 -5.55
N LEU A 224 -2.75 1.26 -4.29
CA LEU A 224 -3.76 1.25 -3.21
C LEU A 224 -4.51 -0.08 -3.06
N GLY A 225 -3.85 -1.21 -3.34
CA GLY A 225 -4.45 -2.54 -3.30
C GLY A 225 -5.36 -2.86 -4.48
N VAL A 226 -5.34 -2.04 -5.54
CA VAL A 226 -6.06 -2.27 -6.79
C VAL A 226 -5.06 -2.55 -7.90
N SER A 227 -5.32 -3.61 -8.67
CA SER A 227 -4.48 -3.95 -9.82
C SER A 227 -4.74 -3.00 -10.98
N HIS A 228 -3.69 -2.47 -11.55
CA HIS A 228 -3.67 -1.58 -12.71
C HIS A 228 -2.72 -2.14 -13.78
N ALA A 229 -2.84 -1.63 -14.99
CA ALA A 229 -1.90 -1.89 -16.06
C ALA A 229 -1.43 -0.56 -16.67
N PHE A 230 -0.14 -0.37 -16.72
CA PHE A 230 0.47 0.72 -17.45
C PHE A 230 0.81 0.24 -18.87
N LEU A 231 0.38 0.97 -19.86
CA LEU A 231 0.66 0.72 -21.27
C LEU A 231 1.67 1.78 -21.73
N PRO A 232 2.97 1.48 -21.79
CA PRO A 232 3.94 2.42 -22.32
C PRO A 232 3.76 2.60 -23.81
N ASP A 233 4.04 3.80 -24.32
CA ASP A 233 4.00 4.07 -25.76
C ASP A 233 5.22 3.49 -26.50
N PHE A 234 6.38 3.43 -25.81
CA PHE A 234 7.66 2.94 -26.30
C PHE A 234 8.35 2.08 -25.25
#